data_3d223f5d1c3ff87b5ca4a272d35aa718
#
_entry.id   3d223f5d1c3ff87b5ca4a272d35aa718
#
_cell.length_a   1.000
_cell.length_b   1.000
_cell.length_c   1.000
_cell.angle_alpha   90.00
_cell.angle_beta   90.00
_cell.angle_gamma   90.00
#
_symmetry.space_group_name_H-M   'P 1'
#
loop_
_entity.id
_entity.type
_entity.pdbx_description
1 polymer ?
#
loop_
_entity_poly.entity_id
_entity_poly.type
_entity_poly.pdbx_seq_one_letter_code
_entity_poly.pdbx_strand_id
1 'polypeptide(L)'
;VDYSPSYFDVCLTRRTLFFNLVSLFIGRWAEEFCMSSNSAPKVGVIMGSKSDWPVMEHAVSMLERLGVAYETRVVSAHRTPDLLFDYAKSAADRGLQVIVAGAGGAAHLPGMVASQTPLPVLGVPVESKALKGLDSLLSIAQMPGGIAVGTLAIGKAGATNAGLLAAQIVGLQDATVRSAVEAFRAEQTQKVLDNPDPRPEPEAE
;
A
#
# COMPACT_ATOMS: atom_id res chain seq x y z
N VAL A 1 70.08 -2.62 18.63
CA VAL A 1 69.09 -3.15 19.57
C VAL A 1 67.77 -3.18 18.84
N ASP A 2 67.43 -4.37 18.31
CA ASP A 2 66.18 -4.61 17.59
C ASP A 2 65.01 -4.66 18.56
N TYR A 3 63.98 -3.83 18.30
CA TYR A 3 62.71 -3.89 18.99
C TYR A 3 61.74 -4.66 18.10
N SER A 4 61.44 -5.90 18.44
CA SER A 4 60.31 -6.66 17.85
C SER A 4 59.01 -6.28 18.55
N PRO A 5 57.92 -5.99 17.84
CA PRO A 5 56.67 -5.62 18.47
C PRO A 5 56.02 -6.80 19.18
N SER A 6 55.57 -6.58 20.40
CA SER A 6 54.96 -7.58 21.26
C SER A 6 53.60 -8.07 20.73
N TYR A 7 53.28 -9.33 21.01
CA TYR A 7 52.05 -10.05 20.65
C TYR A 7 50.75 -9.33 21.06
N PHE A 8 50.85 -8.31 21.91
CA PHE A 8 49.71 -7.51 22.38
C PHE A 8 49.20 -6.47 21.37
N ASP A 9 50.06 -5.95 20.50
CA ASP A 9 49.70 -4.91 19.52
C ASP A 9 48.92 -5.46 18.31
N VAL A 10 49.11 -6.73 17.97
CA VAL A 10 48.41 -7.40 16.87
C VAL A 10 46.97 -7.75 17.23
N CYS A 11 46.68 -7.94 18.52
CA CYS A 11 45.31 -8.30 18.97
C CYS A 11 44.41 -7.09 19.06
N LEU A 12 44.95 -5.91 19.39
CA LEU A 12 44.16 -4.65 19.47
C LEU A 12 43.78 -4.14 18.06
N THR A 13 44.66 -4.24 17.09
CA THR A 13 44.37 -3.77 15.71
C THR A 13 43.35 -4.64 15.00
N ARG A 14 43.31 -5.97 15.24
CA ARG A 14 42.27 -6.85 14.68
C ARG A 14 40.88 -6.62 15.32
N ARG A 15 40.81 -6.29 16.60
CA ARG A 15 39.56 -6.01 17.28
C ARG A 15 38.93 -4.67 16.81
N THR A 16 39.75 -3.67 16.57
CA THR A 16 39.31 -2.33 16.12
C THR A 16 38.85 -2.40 14.66
N LEU A 17 39.51 -3.19 13.79
CA LEU A 17 39.08 -3.39 12.40
C LEU A 17 37.76 -4.17 12.30
N PHE A 18 37.54 -5.17 13.17
CA PHE A 18 36.29 -5.95 13.17
C PHE A 18 35.10 -5.12 13.66
N PHE A 19 35.29 -4.29 14.69
CA PHE A 19 34.25 -3.36 15.18
C PHE A 19 33.90 -2.29 14.16
N ASN A 20 34.87 -1.75 13.43
CA ASN A 20 34.62 -0.75 12.38
C ASN A 20 33.90 -1.34 11.16
N LEU A 21 34.20 -2.59 10.76
CA LEU A 21 33.50 -3.28 9.68
C LEU A 21 32.06 -3.62 10.04
N VAL A 22 31.82 -4.07 11.25
CA VAL A 22 30.45 -4.38 11.75
C VAL A 22 29.62 -3.10 11.89
N SER A 23 30.21 -1.99 12.39
CA SER A 23 29.52 -0.67 12.47
C SER A 23 29.21 -0.10 11.09
N LEU A 24 30.09 -0.28 10.10
CA LEU A 24 29.86 0.16 8.71
C LEU A 24 28.73 -0.67 8.05
N PHE A 25 28.68 -1.98 8.32
CA PHE A 25 27.61 -2.84 7.81
C PHE A 25 26.25 -2.52 8.48
N ILE A 26 26.21 -2.38 9.81
CA ILE A 26 24.98 -2.06 10.54
C ILE A 26 24.50 -0.63 10.19
N GLY A 27 25.41 0.34 10.05
CA GLY A 27 25.08 1.69 9.62
C GLY A 27 24.46 1.72 8.22
N ARG A 28 25.03 0.95 7.28
CA ARG A 28 24.53 0.88 5.91
C ARG A 28 23.15 0.20 5.81
N TRP A 29 22.89 -0.85 6.58
CA TRP A 29 21.56 -1.48 6.69
C TRP A 29 20.55 -0.58 7.38
N ALA A 30 20.96 0.20 8.38
CA ALA A 30 20.09 1.18 9.05
C ALA A 30 19.76 2.36 8.14
N GLU A 31 20.69 2.82 7.31
CA GLU A 31 20.45 3.88 6.33
C GLU A 31 19.55 3.40 5.17
N GLU A 32 19.75 2.19 4.64
CA GLU A 32 18.85 1.61 3.63
C GLU A 32 17.44 1.34 4.16
N PHE A 33 17.28 0.97 5.44
CA PHE A 33 15.97 0.77 6.06
C PHE A 33 15.29 2.11 6.42
N CYS A 34 16.07 3.16 6.71
CA CYS A 34 15.53 4.49 7.02
C CYS A 34 15.18 5.30 5.75
N MET A 35 15.78 5.00 4.59
CA MET A 35 15.47 5.69 3.33
C MET A 35 14.13 5.29 2.71
N SER A 36 13.48 4.22 3.18
CA SER A 36 12.15 3.77 2.71
C SER A 36 10.97 4.60 3.25
N SER A 37 11.16 5.46 4.25
CA SER A 37 10.04 6.16 4.93
C SER A 37 9.93 7.67 4.65
N ASN A 38 10.75 8.25 3.75
CA ASN A 38 10.80 9.70 3.57
C ASN A 38 10.34 10.20 2.18
N SER A 39 9.71 9.38 1.37
CA SER A 39 9.08 9.82 0.12
C SER A 39 7.68 10.36 0.41
N ALA A 40 7.36 11.52 -0.17
CA ALA A 40 6.01 12.08 -0.08
C ALA A 40 4.96 11.04 -0.55
N PRO A 41 3.80 10.90 0.14
CA PRO A 41 2.79 9.91 -0.20
C PRO A 41 2.28 10.13 -1.64
N LYS A 42 2.14 9.03 -2.39
CA LYS A 42 1.60 9.00 -3.75
C LYS A 42 0.15 8.52 -3.79
N VAL A 43 -0.27 7.75 -2.78
CA VAL A 43 -1.61 7.17 -2.69
C VAL A 43 -2.27 7.60 -1.39
N GLY A 44 -3.48 8.13 -1.50
CA GLY A 44 -4.33 8.36 -0.34
C GLY A 44 -5.25 7.15 -0.10
N VAL A 45 -5.21 6.54 1.08
CA VAL A 45 -6.12 5.46 1.48
C VAL A 45 -7.07 6.01 2.54
N ILE A 46 -8.32 6.25 2.15
CA ILE A 46 -9.32 6.85 3.03
C ILE A 46 -10.50 5.93 3.27
N MET A 47 -11.16 6.09 4.41
CA MET A 47 -12.32 5.28 4.79
C MET A 47 -13.31 6.06 5.64
N GLY A 48 -14.59 5.67 5.59
CA GLY A 48 -15.68 6.37 6.28
C GLY A 48 -15.66 6.19 7.80
N SER A 49 -15.03 5.14 8.30
CA SER A 49 -14.98 4.78 9.72
C SER A 49 -13.74 3.93 10.02
N LYS A 50 -13.30 3.93 11.29
CA LYS A 50 -12.29 2.97 11.79
C LYS A 50 -12.73 1.51 11.64
N SER A 51 -14.05 1.24 11.61
CA SER A 51 -14.59 -0.11 11.38
C SER A 51 -14.30 -0.67 10.00
N ASP A 52 -13.91 0.16 9.03
CA ASP A 52 -13.60 -0.24 7.68
C ASP A 52 -12.12 -0.70 7.55
N TRP A 53 -11.30 -0.39 8.57
CA TRP A 53 -9.87 -0.70 8.57
C TRP A 53 -9.54 -2.17 8.32
N PRO A 54 -10.23 -3.18 8.93
CA PRO A 54 -9.93 -4.60 8.67
C PRO A 54 -10.08 -5.04 7.20
N VAL A 55 -10.76 -4.23 6.39
CA VAL A 55 -10.82 -4.40 4.93
C VAL A 55 -9.75 -3.55 4.26
N MET A 56 -9.63 -2.28 4.64
CA MET A 56 -8.76 -1.32 3.97
C MET A 56 -7.26 -1.55 4.23
N GLU A 57 -6.89 -2.21 5.34
CA GLU A 57 -5.50 -2.62 5.60
C GLU A 57 -4.92 -3.52 4.50
N HIS A 58 -5.76 -4.26 3.76
CA HIS A 58 -5.30 -5.08 2.62
C HIS A 58 -4.85 -4.23 1.42
N ALA A 59 -5.41 -3.04 1.23
CA ALA A 59 -4.89 -2.08 0.23
C ALA A 59 -3.53 -1.54 0.67
N VAL A 60 -3.39 -1.20 1.95
CA VAL A 60 -2.14 -0.73 2.54
C VAL A 60 -1.05 -1.80 2.43
N SER A 61 -1.33 -3.04 2.84
CA SER A 61 -0.38 -4.16 2.73
C SER A 61 0.10 -4.39 1.30
N MET A 62 -0.78 -4.19 0.31
CA MET A 62 -0.38 -4.29 -1.11
C MET A 62 0.53 -3.13 -1.52
N LEU A 63 0.24 -1.90 -1.10
CA LEU A 63 1.09 -0.75 -1.38
C LEU A 63 2.47 -0.89 -0.73
N GLU A 64 2.54 -1.35 0.53
CA GLU A 64 3.80 -1.65 1.22
C GLU A 64 4.62 -2.70 0.49
N ARG A 65 3.98 -3.80 0.10
CA ARG A 65 4.62 -4.87 -0.68
C ARG A 65 5.23 -4.38 -1.99
N LEU A 66 4.60 -3.40 -2.62
CA LEU A 66 5.04 -2.83 -3.91
C LEU A 66 5.91 -1.57 -3.75
N GLY A 67 6.26 -1.19 -2.52
CA GLY A 67 7.13 -0.05 -2.24
C GLY A 67 6.50 1.31 -2.55
N VAL A 68 5.17 1.42 -2.51
CA VAL A 68 4.46 2.67 -2.81
C VAL A 68 4.19 3.45 -1.53
N ALA A 69 4.66 4.69 -1.48
CA ALA A 69 4.38 5.59 -0.36
C ALA A 69 2.90 6.00 -0.32
N TYR A 70 2.29 5.92 0.83
CA TYR A 70 0.85 6.19 1.03
C TYR A 70 0.60 6.98 2.33
N GLU A 71 -0.59 7.55 2.43
CA GLU A 71 -1.16 8.06 3.68
C GLU A 71 -2.51 7.40 3.97
N THR A 72 -2.86 7.26 5.24
CA THR A 72 -4.18 6.72 5.65
C THR A 72 -4.96 7.76 6.45
N ARG A 73 -6.28 7.87 6.19
CA ARG A 73 -7.12 8.79 6.94
C ARG A 73 -8.57 8.31 7.05
N VAL A 74 -9.17 8.51 8.22
CA VAL A 74 -10.63 8.39 8.36
C VAL A 74 -11.26 9.71 7.93
N VAL A 75 -12.14 9.64 6.91
CA VAL A 75 -12.83 10.77 6.33
C VAL A 75 -14.29 10.36 6.12
N SER A 76 -15.21 10.86 6.94
CA SER A 76 -16.61 10.46 6.86
C SER A 76 -17.40 11.39 5.96
N ALA A 77 -17.98 10.84 4.88
CA ALA A 77 -18.80 11.62 3.97
C ALA A 77 -20.01 12.32 4.66
N HIS A 78 -20.60 11.67 5.66
CA HIS A 78 -21.80 12.14 6.32
C HIS A 78 -21.55 12.89 7.63
N ARG A 79 -20.42 12.62 8.31
CA ARG A 79 -20.10 13.18 9.63
C ARG A 79 -19.07 14.29 9.59
N THR A 80 -18.22 14.29 8.57
CA THR A 80 -17.16 15.29 8.36
C THR A 80 -17.09 15.71 6.89
N PRO A 81 -18.17 16.26 6.29
CA PRO A 81 -18.21 16.61 4.86
C PRO A 81 -17.17 17.67 4.50
N ASP A 82 -16.95 18.69 5.34
CA ASP A 82 -15.93 19.71 5.08
C ASP A 82 -14.52 19.11 5.01
N LEU A 83 -14.17 18.21 5.96
CA LEU A 83 -12.91 17.49 5.94
C LEU A 83 -12.74 16.66 4.64
N LEU A 84 -13.84 16.07 4.14
CA LEU A 84 -13.81 15.33 2.87
C LEU A 84 -13.46 16.27 1.72
N PHE A 85 -14.12 17.43 1.63
CA PHE A 85 -13.88 18.37 0.54
C PHE A 85 -12.48 18.96 0.60
N ASP A 86 -12.01 19.33 1.78
CA ASP A 86 -10.63 19.83 1.96
C ASP A 86 -9.60 18.78 1.60
N TYR A 87 -9.82 17.53 2.01
CA TYR A 87 -8.94 16.40 1.66
C TYR A 87 -8.86 16.19 0.16
N ALA A 88 -10.02 16.09 -0.50
CA ALA A 88 -10.10 15.81 -1.93
C ALA A 88 -9.53 16.94 -2.79
N LYS A 89 -9.83 18.20 -2.46
CA LYS A 89 -9.33 19.37 -3.19
C LYS A 89 -7.84 19.56 -3.06
N SER A 90 -7.27 19.29 -1.88
CA SER A 90 -5.82 19.47 -1.64
C SER A 90 -4.98 18.26 -2.08
N ALA A 91 -5.60 17.13 -2.42
CA ALA A 91 -4.90 15.88 -2.67
C ALA A 91 -3.86 15.97 -3.80
N ALA A 92 -4.22 16.57 -4.93
CA ALA A 92 -3.31 16.75 -6.07
C ALA A 92 -2.13 17.67 -5.72
N ASP A 93 -2.38 18.79 -5.05
CA ASP A 93 -1.36 19.75 -4.65
C ASP A 93 -0.37 19.19 -3.61
N ARG A 94 -0.83 18.22 -2.80
CA ARG A 94 0.01 17.45 -1.86
C ARG A 94 0.86 16.36 -2.54
N GLY A 95 0.68 16.15 -3.86
CA GLY A 95 1.46 15.19 -4.65
C GLY A 95 0.88 13.79 -4.70
N LEU A 96 -0.38 13.58 -4.23
CA LEU A 96 -1.08 12.32 -4.45
C LEU A 96 -1.38 12.14 -5.94
N GLN A 97 -1.39 10.89 -6.39
CA GLN A 97 -1.65 10.50 -7.77
C GLN A 97 -2.94 9.70 -7.92
N VAL A 98 -3.41 9.07 -6.84
CA VAL A 98 -4.64 8.28 -6.80
C VAL A 98 -5.17 8.20 -5.37
N ILE A 99 -6.48 8.10 -5.23
CA ILE A 99 -7.15 7.93 -3.93
C ILE A 99 -7.89 6.59 -3.94
N VAL A 100 -7.62 5.75 -2.93
CA VAL A 100 -8.39 4.54 -2.61
C VAL A 100 -9.36 4.87 -1.49
N ALA A 101 -10.66 4.75 -1.75
CA ALA A 101 -11.71 5.13 -0.83
C ALA A 101 -12.62 3.95 -0.49
N GLY A 102 -12.63 3.54 0.79
CA GLY A 102 -13.48 2.45 1.31
C GLY A 102 -14.71 2.95 2.04
N ALA A 103 -15.87 2.38 1.74
CA ALA A 103 -17.11 2.71 2.44
C ALA A 103 -18.11 1.55 2.43
N GLY A 104 -18.93 1.47 3.49
CA GLY A 104 -19.98 0.46 3.65
C GLY A 104 -21.39 1.05 3.75
N GLY A 105 -22.39 0.27 3.35
CA GLY A 105 -23.81 0.66 3.35
C GLY A 105 -24.11 1.76 2.33
N ALA A 106 -24.56 2.94 2.78
CA ALA A 106 -24.68 4.14 1.97
C ALA A 106 -23.26 4.70 1.67
N ALA A 107 -22.57 4.04 0.78
CA ALA A 107 -21.13 4.20 0.51
C ALA A 107 -20.85 5.42 -0.39
N HIS A 108 -21.22 6.61 0.06
CA HIS A 108 -21.13 7.85 -0.73
C HIS A 108 -19.71 8.41 -0.82
N LEU A 109 -18.79 8.00 0.09
CA LEU A 109 -17.43 8.56 0.19
C LEU A 109 -16.67 8.56 -1.14
N PRO A 110 -16.56 7.45 -1.90
CA PRO A 110 -15.78 7.44 -3.15
C PRO A 110 -16.33 8.43 -4.19
N GLY A 111 -17.65 8.45 -4.39
CA GLY A 111 -18.30 9.35 -5.35
C GLY A 111 -18.17 10.82 -4.96
N MET A 112 -18.32 11.15 -3.68
CA MET A 112 -18.17 12.52 -3.19
C MET A 112 -16.72 13.00 -3.33
N VAL A 113 -15.74 12.15 -3.07
CA VAL A 113 -14.32 12.48 -3.30
C VAL A 113 -14.05 12.68 -4.78
N ALA A 114 -14.53 11.78 -5.64
CA ALA A 114 -14.33 11.88 -7.10
C ALA A 114 -14.93 13.16 -7.70
N SER A 115 -15.96 13.72 -7.10
CA SER A 115 -16.54 15.00 -7.53
C SER A 115 -15.70 16.22 -7.15
N GLN A 116 -14.69 16.10 -6.30
CA GLN A 116 -13.90 17.20 -5.75
C GLN A 116 -12.41 17.15 -6.11
N THR A 117 -11.96 16.13 -6.84
CA THR A 117 -10.55 15.96 -7.23
C THR A 117 -10.43 15.57 -8.70
N PRO A 118 -9.38 16.02 -9.41
CA PRO A 118 -9.05 15.51 -10.73
C PRO A 118 -8.34 14.14 -10.70
N LEU A 119 -7.97 13.64 -9.50
CA LEU A 119 -7.25 12.38 -9.36
C LEU A 119 -8.17 11.17 -9.60
N PRO A 120 -7.63 10.06 -10.12
CA PRO A 120 -8.36 8.79 -10.13
C PRO A 120 -8.79 8.38 -8.72
N VAL A 121 -10.06 7.96 -8.59
CA VAL A 121 -10.62 7.43 -7.34
C VAL A 121 -10.99 5.97 -7.52
N LEU A 122 -10.48 5.11 -6.65
CA LEU A 122 -10.74 3.68 -6.60
C LEU A 122 -11.65 3.39 -5.40
N GLY A 123 -12.86 2.94 -5.67
CA GLY A 123 -13.87 2.66 -4.65
C GLY A 123 -13.81 1.19 -4.20
N VAL A 124 -13.72 0.99 -2.89
CA VAL A 124 -13.76 -0.33 -2.25
C VAL A 124 -15.06 -0.48 -1.48
N PRO A 125 -15.98 -1.33 -1.96
CA PRO A 125 -17.19 -1.65 -1.20
C PRO A 125 -16.85 -2.47 0.05
N VAL A 126 -17.16 -1.93 1.23
CA VAL A 126 -17.01 -2.63 2.50
C VAL A 126 -18.31 -3.37 2.82
N GLU A 127 -18.21 -4.58 3.36
CA GLU A 127 -19.37 -5.37 3.71
C GLU A 127 -20.27 -4.66 4.71
N SER A 128 -21.57 -4.66 4.42
CA SER A 128 -22.64 -4.26 5.34
C SER A 128 -23.33 -5.48 5.94
N LYS A 129 -23.92 -5.30 7.13
CA LYS A 129 -24.71 -6.38 7.75
C LYS A 129 -26.01 -6.67 6.98
N ALA A 130 -26.61 -5.65 6.34
CA ALA A 130 -27.92 -5.76 5.70
C ALA A 130 -27.87 -6.56 4.40
N LEU A 131 -26.99 -6.21 3.46
CA LEU A 131 -26.91 -6.80 2.12
C LEU A 131 -25.51 -7.34 1.79
N LYS A 132 -24.70 -7.64 2.81
CA LYS A 132 -23.35 -8.23 2.66
C LYS A 132 -22.47 -7.49 1.65
N GLY A 133 -22.62 -6.16 1.59
CA GLY A 133 -21.84 -5.29 0.71
C GLY A 133 -22.44 -5.01 -0.66
N LEU A 134 -23.55 -5.63 -1.05
CA LEU A 134 -24.21 -5.32 -2.32
C LEU A 134 -24.74 -3.88 -2.36
N ASP A 135 -25.28 -3.38 -1.24
CA ASP A 135 -25.64 -1.98 -1.06
C ASP A 135 -24.45 -1.04 -1.21
N SER A 136 -23.31 -1.39 -0.62
CA SER A 136 -22.06 -0.65 -0.76
C SER A 136 -21.59 -0.62 -2.22
N LEU A 137 -21.58 -1.76 -2.89
CA LEU A 137 -21.20 -1.89 -4.29
C LEU A 137 -22.07 -1.04 -5.20
N LEU A 138 -23.39 -1.14 -5.07
CA LEU A 138 -24.33 -0.38 -5.90
C LEU A 138 -24.24 1.14 -5.62
N SER A 139 -24.04 1.55 -4.37
CA SER A 139 -23.82 2.95 -4.01
C SER A 139 -22.58 3.56 -4.66
N ILE A 140 -21.52 2.77 -4.85
CA ILE A 140 -20.25 3.24 -5.42
C ILE A 140 -20.28 3.16 -6.96
N ALA A 141 -20.85 2.09 -7.52
CA ALA A 141 -20.75 1.79 -8.95
C ALA A 141 -21.65 2.68 -9.84
N GLN A 142 -22.81 3.12 -9.33
CA GLN A 142 -23.81 3.85 -10.12
C GLN A 142 -23.53 5.36 -10.18
N MET A 143 -22.32 5.73 -10.63
CA MET A 143 -21.94 7.12 -10.78
C MET A 143 -22.52 7.74 -12.05
N PRO A 144 -22.90 9.05 -12.01
CA PRO A 144 -23.35 9.77 -13.20
C PRO A 144 -22.21 9.95 -14.21
N GLY A 145 -22.57 10.07 -15.50
CA GLY A 145 -21.59 10.40 -16.53
C GLY A 145 -20.82 11.69 -16.21
N GLY A 146 -19.50 11.64 -16.32
CA GLY A 146 -18.59 12.76 -16.00
C GLY A 146 -17.91 12.69 -14.65
N ILE A 147 -18.40 11.89 -13.70
CA ILE A 147 -17.75 11.64 -12.40
C ILE A 147 -17.45 10.16 -12.29
N ALA A 148 -16.19 9.78 -12.50
CA ALA A 148 -15.79 8.39 -12.54
C ALA A 148 -15.26 7.88 -11.20
N VAL A 149 -15.66 6.66 -10.81
CA VAL A 149 -15.06 5.88 -9.72
C VAL A 149 -14.73 4.49 -10.24
N GLY A 150 -13.48 4.09 -10.16
CA GLY A 150 -13.04 2.72 -10.47
C GLY A 150 -13.47 1.77 -9.34
N THR A 151 -14.64 1.16 -9.46
CA THR A 151 -15.22 0.33 -8.40
C THR A 151 -14.63 -1.07 -8.41
N LEU A 152 -14.09 -1.51 -7.27
CA LEU A 152 -13.46 -2.84 -7.09
C LEU A 152 -14.44 -3.83 -6.48
N ALA A 153 -13.96 -5.05 -6.23
CA ALA A 153 -14.74 -6.11 -5.59
C ALA A 153 -15.09 -5.76 -4.13
N ILE A 154 -16.08 -6.43 -3.56
CA ILE A 154 -16.48 -6.27 -2.17
C ILE A 154 -15.40 -6.85 -1.24
N GLY A 155 -15.10 -6.14 -0.16
CA GLY A 155 -14.29 -6.63 0.95
C GLY A 155 -12.79 -6.71 0.63
N LYS A 156 -12.12 -7.69 1.25
CA LYS A 156 -10.66 -7.84 1.22
C LYS A 156 -10.06 -7.93 -0.18
N ALA A 157 -10.67 -8.72 -1.07
CA ALA A 157 -10.21 -8.87 -2.45
C ALA A 157 -10.26 -7.53 -3.20
N GLY A 158 -11.31 -6.75 -2.99
CA GLY A 158 -11.44 -5.41 -3.56
C GLY A 158 -10.39 -4.45 -3.05
N ALA A 159 -10.11 -4.46 -1.75
CA ALA A 159 -9.08 -3.63 -1.14
C ALA A 159 -7.68 -3.99 -1.66
N THR A 160 -7.34 -5.29 -1.71
CA THR A 160 -6.07 -5.78 -2.29
C THR A 160 -5.91 -5.31 -3.74
N ASN A 161 -6.94 -5.48 -4.55
CA ASN A 161 -6.92 -5.07 -5.95
C ASN A 161 -6.90 -3.53 -6.12
N ALA A 162 -7.49 -2.78 -5.19
CA ALA A 162 -7.39 -1.32 -5.18
C ALA A 162 -5.95 -0.86 -4.92
N GLY A 163 -5.25 -1.47 -3.96
CA GLY A 163 -3.83 -1.23 -3.72
C GLY A 163 -2.96 -1.58 -4.92
N LEU A 164 -3.21 -2.72 -5.57
CA LEU A 164 -2.50 -3.13 -6.78
C LEU A 164 -2.75 -2.17 -7.94
N LEU A 165 -4.01 -1.79 -8.21
CA LEU A 165 -4.35 -0.86 -9.29
C LEU A 165 -3.79 0.54 -9.02
N ALA A 166 -3.79 0.99 -7.75
CA ALA A 166 -3.14 2.24 -7.36
C ALA A 166 -1.63 2.20 -7.64
N ALA A 167 -0.95 1.11 -7.30
CA ALA A 167 0.46 0.92 -7.63
C ALA A 167 0.71 0.88 -9.15
N GLN A 168 -0.19 0.27 -9.94
CA GLN A 168 -0.11 0.31 -11.41
C GLN A 168 -0.22 1.73 -11.96
N ILE A 169 -1.12 2.56 -11.40
CA ILE A 169 -1.26 3.98 -11.78
C ILE A 169 0.03 4.75 -11.47
N VAL A 170 0.58 4.60 -10.27
CA VAL A 170 1.87 5.20 -9.88
C VAL A 170 3.00 4.71 -10.79
N GLY A 171 3.02 3.43 -11.12
CA GLY A 171 4.01 2.78 -11.98
C GLY A 171 4.01 3.26 -13.44
N LEU A 172 2.99 4.01 -13.88
CA LEU A 172 3.02 4.66 -15.20
C LEU A 172 4.15 5.68 -15.30
N GLN A 173 4.54 6.30 -14.19
CA GLN A 173 5.58 7.32 -14.12
C GLN A 173 6.78 6.92 -13.25
N ASP A 174 6.65 5.85 -12.44
CA ASP A 174 7.70 5.33 -11.55
C ASP A 174 8.13 3.93 -12.00
N ALA A 175 9.35 3.85 -12.56
CA ALA A 175 9.90 2.60 -13.08
C ALA A 175 10.16 1.56 -11.98
N THR A 176 10.48 1.99 -10.76
CA THR A 176 10.72 1.09 -9.62
C THR A 176 9.42 0.41 -9.21
N VAL A 177 8.36 1.18 -9.07
CA VAL A 177 7.02 0.65 -8.77
C VAL A 177 6.52 -0.26 -9.90
N ARG A 178 6.76 0.11 -11.16
CA ARG A 178 6.41 -0.72 -12.32
C ARG A 178 7.08 -2.09 -12.25
N SER A 179 8.39 -2.12 -12.03
CA SER A 179 9.15 -3.38 -11.89
C SER A 179 8.65 -4.23 -10.72
N ALA A 180 8.29 -3.61 -9.59
CA ALA A 180 7.70 -4.33 -8.46
C ALA A 180 6.33 -4.96 -8.81
N VAL A 181 5.49 -4.26 -9.55
CA VAL A 181 4.21 -4.79 -10.05
C VAL A 181 4.43 -5.96 -11.02
N GLU A 182 5.39 -5.85 -11.93
CA GLU A 182 5.73 -6.91 -12.89
C GLU A 182 6.24 -8.16 -12.15
N ALA A 183 7.15 -7.99 -11.19
CA ALA A 183 7.64 -9.08 -10.34
C ALA A 183 6.52 -9.75 -9.55
N PHE A 184 5.62 -8.98 -8.94
CA PHE A 184 4.44 -9.49 -8.26
C PHE A 184 3.57 -10.35 -9.17
N ARG A 185 3.31 -9.90 -10.40
CA ARG A 185 2.52 -10.64 -11.39
C ARG A 185 3.20 -11.95 -11.81
N ALA A 186 4.52 -11.90 -12.05
CA ALA A 186 5.31 -13.10 -12.37
C ALA A 186 5.25 -14.13 -11.23
N GLU A 187 5.37 -13.69 -9.98
CA GLU A 187 5.22 -14.56 -8.80
C GLU A 187 3.83 -15.22 -8.74
N GLN A 188 2.75 -14.48 -9.00
CA GLN A 188 1.40 -15.06 -9.03
C GLN A 188 1.27 -16.13 -10.13
N THR A 189 1.85 -15.88 -11.31
CA THR A 189 1.88 -16.84 -12.40
C THR A 189 2.65 -18.10 -12.00
N GLN A 190 3.84 -17.94 -11.43
CA GLN A 190 4.68 -19.06 -11.04
C GLN A 190 4.01 -19.95 -9.97
N LYS A 191 3.33 -19.35 -8.98
CA LYS A 191 2.58 -20.09 -7.96
C LYS A 191 1.52 -21.01 -8.55
N VAL A 192 0.86 -20.60 -9.64
CA VAL A 192 -0.14 -21.45 -10.31
C VAL A 192 0.54 -22.56 -11.11
N LEU A 193 1.65 -22.23 -11.79
CA LEU A 193 2.39 -23.21 -12.58
C LEU A 193 3.06 -24.28 -11.72
N ASP A 194 3.54 -23.91 -10.54
CA ASP A 194 4.18 -24.84 -9.59
C ASP A 194 3.17 -25.76 -8.88
N ASN A 195 1.90 -25.34 -8.81
CA ASN A 195 0.83 -26.07 -8.12
C ASN A 195 -0.38 -26.33 -9.05
N PRO A 196 -0.21 -27.10 -10.14
CA PRO A 196 -1.28 -27.31 -11.12
C PRO A 196 -2.32 -28.35 -10.65
N ASP A 197 -1.98 -29.20 -9.67
CA ASP A 197 -2.88 -30.22 -9.14
C ASP A 197 -3.77 -29.63 -8.03
N PRO A 198 -5.10 -29.61 -8.20
CA PRO A 198 -6.00 -29.07 -7.18
C PRO A 198 -6.21 -29.99 -5.97
N ARG A 199 -5.69 -31.22 -6.02
CA ARG A 199 -5.85 -32.19 -4.91
C ARG A 199 -4.94 -31.80 -3.75
N PRO A 200 -5.38 -31.99 -2.49
CA PRO A 200 -4.53 -31.77 -1.34
C PRO A 200 -3.31 -32.71 -1.39
N GLU A 201 -2.16 -32.22 -0.96
CA GLU A 201 -0.99 -33.10 -0.77
C GLU A 201 -1.35 -34.22 0.23
N PRO A 202 -0.87 -35.45 0.00
CA PRO A 202 -1.08 -36.55 0.97
C PRO A 202 -0.44 -36.13 2.30
N GLU A 203 -1.19 -36.29 3.39
CA GLU A 203 -0.64 -36.11 4.74
C GLU A 203 0.59 -36.99 4.90
N ALA A 204 1.73 -36.40 5.25
CA ALA A 204 2.94 -37.17 5.56
C ALA A 204 2.66 -38.01 6.82
N GLU A 205 2.70 -39.35 6.71
CA GLU A 205 2.60 -40.32 7.80
C GLU A 205 3.80 -40.21 8.79
#